data_0478e4fe4e23c2ba97dea1936cd01082
#
_entry.id   0478e4fe4e23c2ba97dea1936cd01082
#
_cell.length_a   1.000
_cell.length_b   1.000
_cell.length_c   1.000
_cell.angle_alpha   90.00
_cell.angle_beta   90.00
_cell.angle_gamma   90.00
#
_symmetry.space_group_name_H-M   'P 1'
#
loop_
_entity.id
_entity.type
_entity.pdbx_description
1 polymer ?
#
loop_
_entity_poly.entity_id
_entity_poly.type
_entity_poly.pdbx_seq_one_letter_code
_entity_poly.pdbx_strand_id
1 'polypeptide(L)'
;IDMGKDPYLRPYEEVMTGYLGAGGWSDGKLTYSTQIGGQLSKYVGEEKAMELMKQVVDNFRRFHPHPEQIILSHPTEEPEFIKPHFGLRLFPVWHIGTDYLHEIGKSWYDYLVDKGVEFIWETKVSNIDFDKQEVHYATVAKMDSAGLPGDLRWVNNTVLEYDTLIFGVGKSGIDFTSDIMKKYDLPTEEKPAQIGVRFEAPQKHFQKLIDIAYDFKLYRKDDKVSLRSFCTNNNAAYVAVEETYGNHSYNGHAKKDEAFRNNMTNFGILMEIKGIKEPFKWARELVNKVQKNSTGLFYSPTREPSTTSEGIDVSATKIDNLDVVKEAFQGYYSYIEDFINDMKKVFPTLKDDWGIYVPEVKYLAPEPLVNYEDLSLTKYPNVHFVGDALSARGISVSGAHGTLVAEQLLSMSDAINEFLEHADKQGPWSKEDDKIHTIGGLTMPKENTNKLNK
;
A
#
# COMPACT_ATOMS: atom_id res chain seq x y z
N ILE A 1 -1.47 17.33 -4.83
CA ILE A 1 -1.95 17.45 -3.45
C ILE A 1 -1.77 18.90 -3.04
N ASP A 2 -2.86 19.62 -2.78
CA ASP A 2 -2.79 20.94 -2.16
C ASP A 2 -2.37 20.76 -0.70
N MET A 3 -1.08 20.90 -0.43
CA MET A 3 -0.51 20.69 0.91
C MET A 3 -0.92 21.78 1.91
N GLY A 4 -1.68 22.80 1.48
CA GLY A 4 -2.21 23.86 2.34
C GLY A 4 -3.62 23.59 2.91
N LYS A 5 -4.29 22.53 2.47
CA LYS A 5 -5.59 22.14 3.03
C LYS A 5 -5.43 21.08 4.10
N ASP A 6 -6.28 21.15 5.11
CA ASP A 6 -6.40 20.12 6.14
C ASP A 6 -6.60 18.75 5.45
N PRO A 7 -5.69 17.78 5.67
CA PRO A 7 -5.79 16.46 5.07
C PRO A 7 -7.10 15.74 5.42
N TYR A 8 -7.76 16.12 6.52
CA TYR A 8 -9.04 15.56 6.95
C TYR A 8 -10.25 16.07 6.16
N LEU A 9 -10.11 17.13 5.36
CA LEU A 9 -11.18 17.69 4.52
C LEU A 9 -11.12 17.25 3.07
N ARG A 10 -10.30 16.24 2.74
CA ARG A 10 -10.15 15.75 1.37
C ARG A 10 -11.29 14.82 0.99
N PRO A 11 -11.72 14.84 -0.28
CA PRO A 11 -12.55 13.78 -0.83
C PRO A 11 -11.88 12.41 -0.64
N TYR A 12 -12.67 11.38 -0.42
CA TYR A 12 -12.18 10.01 -0.15
C TYR A 12 -11.23 9.45 -1.21
N GLU A 13 -11.40 9.87 -2.47
CA GLU A 13 -10.51 9.51 -3.58
C GLU A 13 -9.10 10.11 -3.41
N GLU A 14 -8.99 11.34 -2.91
CA GLU A 14 -7.71 12.03 -2.80
C GLU A 14 -6.77 11.43 -1.76
N VAL A 15 -7.31 10.74 -0.75
CA VAL A 15 -6.48 10.08 0.28
C VAL A 15 -5.76 8.85 -0.24
N MET A 16 -6.17 8.31 -1.40
CA MET A 16 -5.60 7.12 -2.01
C MET A 16 -4.62 7.43 -3.14
N THR A 17 -4.55 8.67 -3.60
CA THR A 17 -3.79 9.11 -4.78
C THR A 17 -2.74 10.16 -4.45
N GLY A 18 -1.87 10.45 -5.40
CA GLY A 18 -0.87 11.51 -5.30
C GLY A 18 0.37 11.13 -4.53
N TYR A 19 1.13 12.15 -4.14
CA TYR A 19 2.38 12.00 -3.40
C TYR A 19 2.17 11.28 -2.06
N LEU A 20 3.01 10.34 -1.72
CA LEU A 20 2.89 9.37 -0.64
C LEU A 20 1.74 8.34 -0.78
N GLY A 21 0.81 8.50 -1.72
CA GLY A 21 -0.30 7.58 -1.96
C GLY A 21 -1.09 7.25 -0.68
N ALA A 22 -1.69 6.07 -0.62
CA ALA A 22 -2.41 5.58 0.56
C ALA A 22 -1.54 5.51 1.83
N GLY A 23 -0.21 5.40 1.70
CA GLY A 23 0.73 5.41 2.81
C GLY A 23 0.72 6.72 3.58
N GLY A 24 0.55 7.85 2.88
CA GLY A 24 0.48 9.19 3.47
C GLY A 24 -0.78 9.46 4.28
N TRP A 25 -1.79 8.62 4.15
CA TRP A 25 -3.05 8.68 4.89
C TRP A 25 -3.28 7.43 5.74
N SER A 26 -2.26 6.72 6.11
CA SER A 26 -2.32 5.54 6.99
C SER A 26 -1.99 5.91 8.44
N ASP A 27 -1.92 4.92 9.32
CA ASP A 27 -1.41 5.12 10.69
C ASP A 27 0.12 5.21 10.78
N GLY A 28 0.82 5.12 9.65
CA GLY A 28 2.27 5.26 9.60
C GLY A 28 3.02 4.09 10.27
N LYS A 29 2.48 2.88 10.21
CA LYS A 29 3.21 1.69 10.68
C LYS A 29 4.28 1.27 9.69
N LEU A 30 5.51 1.25 10.14
CA LEU A 30 6.65 0.69 9.43
C LEU A 30 6.93 -0.69 10.00
N THR A 31 6.37 -1.71 9.36
CA THR A 31 6.53 -3.12 9.79
C THR A 31 7.95 -3.60 9.50
N TYR A 32 8.58 -4.24 10.49
CA TYR A 32 9.92 -4.80 10.36
C TYR A 32 9.88 -6.32 10.39
N SER A 33 9.41 -6.90 9.29
CA SER A 33 9.26 -8.35 9.13
C SER A 33 9.08 -8.72 7.66
N THR A 34 9.82 -9.70 7.19
CA THR A 34 9.69 -10.27 5.84
C THR A 34 8.42 -11.10 5.64
N GLN A 35 7.70 -11.40 6.71
CA GLN A 35 6.45 -12.18 6.67
C GLN A 35 5.20 -11.32 6.45
N ILE A 36 5.35 -9.99 6.41
CA ILE A 36 4.27 -9.03 6.31
C ILE A 36 4.54 -8.07 5.16
N GLY A 37 3.51 -7.82 4.34
CA GLY A 37 3.53 -6.75 3.35
C GLY A 37 3.92 -7.14 1.93
N GLY A 38 4.31 -8.39 1.67
CA GLY A 38 4.65 -8.83 0.31
C GLY A 38 5.73 -9.90 0.27
N GLN A 39 6.41 -10.00 -0.86
CA GLN A 39 7.36 -11.08 -1.15
C GLN A 39 8.82 -10.58 -1.29
N LEU A 40 9.16 -9.44 -0.69
CA LEU A 40 10.49 -8.83 -0.84
C LEU A 40 11.64 -9.82 -0.56
N SER A 41 11.52 -10.62 0.51
CA SER A 41 12.53 -11.64 0.83
C SER A 41 12.65 -12.77 -0.21
N LYS A 42 11.61 -13.02 -1.01
CA LYS A 42 11.67 -13.95 -2.14
C LYS A 42 12.56 -13.40 -3.26
N TYR A 43 12.61 -12.08 -3.41
CA TYR A 43 13.42 -11.42 -4.44
C TYR A 43 14.90 -11.33 -4.03
N VAL A 44 15.17 -10.85 -2.81
CA VAL A 44 16.53 -10.45 -2.40
C VAL A 44 17.09 -11.22 -1.17
N GLY A 45 16.35 -12.20 -0.65
CA GLY A 45 16.67 -12.87 0.61
C GLY A 45 16.27 -12.07 1.85
N GLU A 46 16.27 -12.72 3.02
CA GLU A 46 15.77 -12.08 4.25
C GLU A 46 16.66 -10.94 4.74
N GLU A 47 17.97 -11.14 4.75
CA GLU A 47 18.94 -10.16 5.24
C GLU A 47 18.85 -8.83 4.46
N LYS A 48 18.92 -8.90 3.12
CA LYS A 48 18.81 -7.71 2.27
C LYS A 48 17.41 -7.07 2.36
N ALA A 49 16.35 -7.86 2.47
CA ALA A 49 15.01 -7.33 2.65
C ALA A 49 14.88 -6.53 3.95
N MET A 50 15.45 -7.01 5.06
CA MET A 50 15.45 -6.31 6.34
C MET A 50 16.32 -5.05 6.31
N GLU A 51 17.46 -5.08 5.63
CA GLU A 51 18.31 -3.90 5.38
C GLU A 51 17.53 -2.81 4.63
N LEU A 52 16.90 -3.16 3.51
CA LEU A 52 16.09 -2.22 2.70
C LEU A 52 14.93 -1.61 3.51
N MET A 53 14.21 -2.43 4.30
CA MET A 53 13.16 -1.91 5.19
C MET A 53 13.71 -0.92 6.22
N LYS A 54 14.92 -1.17 6.75
CA LYS A 54 15.57 -0.25 7.68
C LYS A 54 15.93 1.06 7.00
N GLN A 55 16.42 1.06 5.77
CA GLN A 55 16.68 2.28 5.01
C GLN A 55 15.41 3.12 4.80
N VAL A 56 14.26 2.47 4.57
CA VAL A 56 12.96 3.17 4.53
C VAL A 56 12.69 3.90 5.85
N VAL A 57 12.88 3.24 6.98
CA VAL A 57 12.70 3.85 8.30
C VAL A 57 13.65 5.03 8.51
N ASP A 58 14.91 4.90 8.11
CA ASP A 58 15.90 5.95 8.23
C ASP A 58 15.53 7.18 7.38
N ASN A 59 14.93 6.98 6.20
CA ASN A 59 14.37 8.06 5.38
C ASN A 59 13.19 8.76 6.09
N PHE A 60 12.25 8.03 6.67
CA PHE A 60 11.17 8.64 7.44
C PHE A 60 11.70 9.42 8.65
N ARG A 61 12.67 8.89 9.38
CA ARG A 61 13.32 9.59 10.49
C ARG A 61 13.99 10.88 10.07
N ARG A 62 14.64 10.89 8.91
CA ARG A 62 15.33 12.08 8.39
C ARG A 62 14.41 13.29 8.23
N PHE A 63 13.14 13.05 7.88
CA PHE A 63 12.16 14.10 7.61
C PHE A 63 11.12 14.26 8.73
N HIS A 64 11.21 13.46 9.80
CA HIS A 64 10.30 13.56 10.93
C HIS A 64 10.70 14.72 11.86
N PRO A 65 9.74 15.58 12.30
CA PRO A 65 10.05 16.67 13.22
C PRO A 65 10.59 16.19 14.58
N HIS A 66 10.22 14.97 14.98
CA HIS A 66 10.62 14.34 16.24
C HIS A 66 11.12 12.89 16.02
N PRO A 67 12.29 12.69 15.36
CA PRO A 67 12.75 11.36 14.97
C PRO A 67 13.01 10.42 16.16
N GLU A 68 13.27 10.95 17.35
CA GLU A 68 13.43 10.19 18.59
C GLU A 68 12.15 9.47 19.03
N GLN A 69 10.99 9.92 18.58
CA GLN A 69 9.70 9.27 18.87
C GLN A 69 9.42 8.02 18.01
N ILE A 70 10.19 7.84 16.93
CA ILE A 70 10.09 6.64 16.09
C ILE A 70 10.90 5.51 16.75
N ILE A 71 10.30 4.84 17.71
CA ILE A 71 10.92 3.76 18.48
C ILE A 71 10.40 2.43 17.94
N LEU A 72 11.30 1.45 17.77
CA LEU A 72 10.92 0.10 17.40
C LEU A 72 10.25 -0.60 18.60
N SER A 73 8.99 -0.92 18.45
CA SER A 73 8.24 -1.73 19.39
C SER A 73 8.45 -3.20 19.07
N HIS A 74 9.06 -3.93 19.99
CA HIS A 74 9.20 -5.38 19.91
C HIS A 74 8.09 -6.08 20.66
N PRO A 75 7.55 -7.19 20.14
CA PRO A 75 6.73 -8.09 20.96
C PRO A 75 7.50 -8.57 22.18
N THR A 76 6.85 -8.59 23.34
CA THR A 76 7.50 -8.93 24.61
C THR A 76 7.45 -10.41 24.95
N GLU A 77 6.41 -11.11 24.48
CA GLU A 77 6.19 -12.55 24.72
C GLU A 77 5.24 -13.16 23.68
N GLU A 78 5.09 -14.49 23.68
CA GLU A 78 4.02 -15.19 22.98
C GLU A 78 2.85 -15.47 23.92
N PRO A 79 1.66 -14.88 23.71
CA PRO A 79 0.53 -15.04 24.61
C PRO A 79 -0.17 -16.40 24.42
N GLU A 80 0.08 -17.35 25.33
CA GLU A 80 -0.50 -18.69 25.31
C GLU A 80 -2.05 -18.71 25.30
N PHE A 81 -2.69 -17.68 25.87
CA PHE A 81 -4.17 -17.59 25.92
C PHE A 81 -4.83 -17.42 24.55
N ILE A 82 -4.07 -17.06 23.52
CA ILE A 82 -4.56 -16.90 22.13
C ILE A 82 -4.61 -18.26 21.42
N LYS A 83 -3.62 -19.11 21.64
CA LYS A 83 -3.37 -20.36 20.88
C LYS A 83 -4.54 -21.34 20.77
N PRO A 84 -5.43 -21.51 21.77
CA PRO A 84 -6.56 -22.43 21.63
C PRO A 84 -7.57 -22.04 20.53
N HIS A 85 -7.61 -20.77 20.12
CA HIS A 85 -8.62 -20.24 19.22
C HIS A 85 -8.04 -19.65 17.94
N PHE A 86 -6.83 -19.11 17.99
CA PHE A 86 -6.18 -18.44 16.87
C PHE A 86 -4.72 -18.85 16.74
N GLY A 87 -4.26 -18.94 15.50
CA GLY A 87 -2.86 -18.70 15.22
C GLY A 87 -2.53 -17.24 15.45
N LEU A 88 -1.32 -16.95 15.86
CA LEU A 88 -0.85 -15.60 16.16
C LEU A 88 0.44 -15.31 15.41
N ARG A 89 0.53 -14.09 14.87
CA ARG A 89 1.79 -13.57 14.34
C ARG A 89 2.05 -12.22 14.97
N LEU A 90 3.22 -12.11 15.59
CA LEU A 90 3.75 -10.91 16.20
C LEU A 90 5.00 -10.48 15.44
N PHE A 91 5.23 -9.18 15.33
CA PHE A 91 6.37 -8.63 14.62
C PHE A 91 6.71 -7.23 15.16
N PRO A 92 8.00 -6.84 15.05
CA PRO A 92 8.40 -5.48 15.41
C PRO A 92 7.81 -4.45 14.46
N VAL A 93 7.51 -3.26 14.99
CA VAL A 93 6.93 -2.15 14.25
C VAL A 93 7.47 -0.82 14.75
N TRP A 94 7.79 0.09 13.84
CA TRP A 94 7.91 1.53 14.14
C TRP A 94 6.58 2.19 13.83
N HIS A 95 6.06 2.95 14.77
CA HIS A 95 4.81 3.67 14.61
C HIS A 95 5.08 5.17 14.52
N ILE A 96 4.70 5.78 13.41
CA ILE A 96 4.83 7.21 13.13
C ILE A 96 3.60 7.96 13.62
N GLY A 97 2.40 7.49 13.30
CA GLY A 97 1.12 8.17 13.49
C GLY A 97 0.67 8.92 12.24
N THR A 98 -0.63 8.95 12.00
CA THR A 98 -1.23 9.65 10.86
C THR A 98 -0.94 11.16 10.91
N ASP A 99 -0.89 11.73 12.09
CA ASP A 99 -0.64 13.15 12.37
C ASP A 99 0.71 13.64 11.85
N TYR A 100 1.78 12.84 11.92
CA TYR A 100 3.11 13.25 11.45
C TYR A 100 3.38 12.98 9.96
N LEU A 101 2.60 12.12 9.32
CA LEU A 101 2.86 11.76 7.91
C LEU A 101 2.77 12.95 6.96
N HIS A 102 1.92 13.93 7.24
CA HIS A 102 1.79 15.14 6.44
C HIS A 102 3.06 16.02 6.53
N GLU A 103 3.58 16.24 7.72
CA GLU A 103 4.80 17.05 7.94
C GLU A 103 6.03 16.39 7.32
N ILE A 104 6.16 15.07 7.50
CA ILE A 104 7.19 14.27 6.85
C ILE A 104 7.10 14.39 5.33
N GLY A 105 5.89 14.22 4.79
CA GLY A 105 5.64 14.33 3.35
C GLY A 105 6.05 15.68 2.80
N LYS A 106 5.67 16.77 3.50
CA LYS A 106 6.06 18.12 3.09
C LYS A 106 7.58 18.32 3.11
N SER A 107 8.24 17.96 4.20
CA SER A 107 9.69 18.12 4.34
C SER A 107 10.46 17.29 3.31
N TRP A 108 9.98 16.09 3.02
CA TRP A 108 10.57 15.20 1.99
C TRP A 108 10.36 15.76 0.59
N TYR A 109 9.15 16.27 0.29
CA TYR A 109 8.85 16.95 -0.97
C TYR A 109 9.77 18.15 -1.21
N ASP A 110 9.87 19.06 -0.21
CA ASP A 110 10.72 20.25 -0.30
C ASP A 110 12.18 19.87 -0.59
N TYR A 111 12.69 18.81 0.08
CA TYR A 111 14.02 18.27 -0.15
C TYR A 111 14.21 17.74 -1.59
N LEU A 112 13.24 16.99 -2.10
CA LEU A 112 13.31 16.44 -3.45
C LEU A 112 13.29 17.53 -4.53
N VAL A 113 12.45 18.54 -4.36
CA VAL A 113 12.42 19.72 -5.25
C VAL A 113 13.76 20.46 -5.23
N ASP A 114 14.36 20.66 -4.02
CA ASP A 114 15.70 21.27 -3.89
C ASP A 114 16.79 20.45 -4.61
N LYS A 115 16.61 19.12 -4.72
CA LYS A 115 17.50 18.22 -5.48
C LYS A 115 17.19 18.13 -6.97
N GLY A 116 16.24 18.91 -7.48
CA GLY A 116 15.91 18.98 -8.90
C GLY A 116 14.90 17.93 -9.37
N VAL A 117 14.20 17.26 -8.46
CA VAL A 117 13.10 16.35 -8.84
C VAL A 117 11.91 17.19 -9.29
N GLU A 118 11.41 16.93 -10.49
CA GLU A 118 10.24 17.57 -11.04
C GLU A 118 8.97 16.78 -10.67
N PHE A 119 7.95 17.50 -10.18
CA PHE A 119 6.64 16.94 -9.85
C PHE A 119 5.60 17.52 -10.80
N ILE A 120 4.89 16.67 -11.51
CA ILE A 120 3.80 17.07 -12.41
C ILE A 120 2.47 16.79 -11.70
N TRP A 121 1.88 17.86 -11.18
CA TRP A 121 0.65 17.82 -10.37
C TRP A 121 -0.62 17.89 -11.24
N GLU A 122 -1.77 17.56 -10.62
CA GLU A 122 -3.09 17.61 -11.28
C GLU A 122 -3.08 16.86 -12.61
N THR A 123 -2.39 15.71 -12.64
CA THR A 123 -2.08 14.98 -13.88
C THR A 123 -2.51 13.52 -13.75
N LYS A 124 -3.12 13.00 -14.79
CA LYS A 124 -3.48 11.60 -14.93
C LYS A 124 -2.75 10.97 -16.12
N VAL A 125 -1.98 9.93 -15.85
CA VAL A 125 -1.41 9.09 -16.91
C VAL A 125 -2.56 8.32 -17.56
N SER A 126 -2.70 8.48 -18.88
CA SER A 126 -3.74 7.84 -19.68
C SER A 126 -3.25 6.61 -20.43
N ASN A 127 -1.96 6.55 -20.76
CA ASN A 127 -1.34 5.45 -21.46
C ASN A 127 0.17 5.44 -21.25
N ILE A 128 0.78 4.27 -21.37
CA ILE A 128 2.23 4.10 -21.46
C ILE A 128 2.52 3.29 -22.70
N ASP A 129 3.50 3.72 -23.48
CA ASP A 129 4.02 3.00 -24.64
C ASP A 129 5.44 2.51 -24.32
N PHE A 130 5.56 1.22 -23.97
CA PHE A 130 6.85 0.62 -23.62
C PHE A 130 7.77 0.47 -24.84
N ASP A 131 7.20 0.28 -26.04
CA ASP A 131 7.98 0.10 -27.26
C ASP A 131 8.62 1.41 -27.73
N LYS A 132 7.92 2.54 -27.49
CA LYS A 132 8.41 3.88 -27.81
C LYS A 132 9.06 4.60 -26.62
N GLN A 133 8.96 4.04 -25.42
CA GLN A 133 9.40 4.66 -24.18
C GLN A 133 8.68 6.02 -23.90
N GLU A 134 7.36 6.04 -24.08
CA GLU A 134 6.51 7.22 -23.91
C GLU A 134 5.50 7.05 -22.78
N VAL A 135 5.31 8.10 -21.99
CA VAL A 135 4.20 8.25 -21.05
C VAL A 135 3.26 9.32 -21.59
N HIS A 136 1.99 8.94 -21.77
CA HIS A 136 0.93 9.86 -22.22
C HIS A 136 0.11 10.28 -21.01
N TYR A 137 -0.04 11.57 -20.80
CA TYR A 137 -0.79 12.10 -19.67
C TYR A 137 -1.64 13.30 -20.04
N ALA A 138 -2.69 13.53 -19.26
CA ALA A 138 -3.54 14.69 -19.35
C ALA A 138 -3.51 15.46 -18.04
N THR A 139 -3.49 16.79 -18.13
CA THR A 139 -3.61 17.69 -16.98
C THR A 139 -5.05 18.10 -16.76
N VAL A 140 -5.42 18.43 -15.53
CA VAL A 140 -6.73 18.97 -15.20
C VAL A 140 -6.74 20.46 -15.47
N ALA A 141 -7.67 20.93 -16.33
CA ALA A 141 -7.97 22.36 -16.42
C ALA A 141 -9.05 22.72 -15.40
N LYS A 142 -8.77 23.66 -14.52
CA LYS A 142 -9.82 24.38 -13.78
C LYS A 142 -10.56 25.24 -14.78
N MET A 143 -11.82 24.93 -15.05
CA MET A 143 -12.65 25.84 -15.83
C MET A 143 -13.08 27.01 -14.94
N ASP A 144 -12.59 28.21 -15.27
CA ASP A 144 -13.04 29.48 -14.73
C ASP A 144 -14.44 29.82 -15.26
N SER A 145 -15.45 29.18 -14.79
CA SER A 145 -16.82 29.72 -14.96
C SER A 145 -17.77 29.03 -13.96
N ALA A 146 -18.18 29.81 -13.01
CA ALA A 146 -19.30 29.54 -12.13
C ALA A 146 -19.09 28.63 -10.91
N GLY A 147 -17.89 28.39 -10.42
CA GLY A 147 -17.68 28.00 -9.00
C GLY A 147 -18.39 26.72 -8.52
N LEU A 148 -18.74 25.80 -9.41
CA LEU A 148 -19.36 24.53 -9.04
C LEU A 148 -18.29 23.43 -8.99
N PRO A 149 -18.16 22.69 -7.89
CA PRO A 149 -17.34 21.47 -7.83
C PRO A 149 -17.98 20.42 -8.75
N GLY A 150 -17.31 20.05 -9.84
CA GLY A 150 -17.81 18.96 -10.68
C GLY A 150 -17.36 18.95 -12.14
N ASP A 151 -16.95 20.08 -12.69
CA ASP A 151 -16.53 20.15 -14.10
C ASP A 151 -15.00 20.19 -14.27
N LEU A 152 -14.29 19.21 -13.67
CA LEU A 152 -12.89 18.99 -13.98
C LEU A 152 -12.79 18.30 -15.34
N ARG A 153 -12.28 18.99 -16.35
CA ARG A 153 -12.01 18.40 -17.66
C ARG A 153 -10.53 18.10 -17.78
N TRP A 154 -10.22 16.89 -18.19
CA TRP A 154 -8.89 16.51 -18.62
C TRP A 154 -8.61 17.19 -19.97
N VAL A 155 -7.59 18.03 -20.01
CA VAL A 155 -7.17 18.75 -21.20
C VAL A 155 -5.68 18.52 -21.44
N ASN A 156 -5.26 18.68 -22.70
CA ASN A 156 -3.89 18.53 -23.15
C ASN A 156 -3.32 17.10 -22.93
N ASN A 157 -3.41 16.28 -23.96
CA ASN A 157 -2.60 15.08 -24.03
C ASN A 157 -1.15 15.47 -24.29
N THR A 158 -0.32 15.28 -23.30
CA THR A 158 1.13 15.50 -23.38
C THR A 158 1.83 14.16 -23.43
N VAL A 159 2.94 14.09 -24.14
CA VAL A 159 3.80 12.92 -24.23
C VAL A 159 5.15 13.27 -23.60
N LEU A 160 5.60 12.40 -22.71
CA LEU A 160 6.93 12.46 -22.09
C LEU A 160 7.69 11.21 -22.48
N GLU A 161 8.87 11.37 -23.06
CA GLU A 161 9.81 10.27 -23.31
C GLU A 161 10.59 9.95 -22.04
N TYR A 162 10.98 8.67 -21.86
CA TYR A 162 11.76 8.23 -20.70
C TYR A 162 12.85 7.25 -21.10
N ASP A 163 13.97 7.30 -20.41
CA ASP A 163 15.04 6.29 -20.49
C ASP A 163 14.73 5.09 -19.58
N THR A 164 14.28 5.37 -18.37
CA THR A 164 13.87 4.39 -17.36
C THR A 164 12.52 4.77 -16.75
N LEU A 165 11.63 3.79 -16.62
CA LEU A 165 10.32 3.96 -16.02
C LEU A 165 10.22 3.15 -14.73
N ILE A 166 9.90 3.82 -13.63
CA ILE A 166 9.54 3.18 -12.36
C ILE A 166 8.02 3.26 -12.20
N PHE A 167 7.34 2.12 -12.35
CA PHE A 167 5.89 2.02 -12.32
C PHE A 167 5.40 1.75 -10.90
N GLY A 168 5.01 2.81 -10.18
CA GLY A 168 4.60 2.77 -8.78
C GLY A 168 3.25 3.44 -8.52
N VAL A 169 2.21 3.07 -9.26
CA VAL A 169 0.90 3.75 -9.29
C VAL A 169 0.02 3.53 -8.05
N GLY A 170 0.44 2.67 -7.13
CA GLY A 170 -0.26 2.42 -5.88
C GLY A 170 -1.62 1.70 -6.03
N LYS A 171 -2.39 1.66 -4.95
CA LYS A 171 -3.69 0.97 -4.87
C LYS A 171 -4.72 1.56 -5.84
N SER A 172 -4.74 2.88 -6.03
CA SER A 172 -5.66 3.55 -6.95
C SER A 172 -5.37 3.25 -8.43
N GLY A 173 -4.18 2.76 -8.76
CA GLY A 173 -3.78 2.40 -10.11
C GLY A 173 -4.00 0.93 -10.49
N ILE A 174 -4.74 0.12 -9.73
CA ILE A 174 -4.90 -1.33 -10.00
C ILE A 174 -5.53 -1.61 -11.35
N ASP A 175 -6.60 -0.90 -11.74
CA ASP A 175 -7.24 -1.06 -13.05
C ASP A 175 -6.26 -0.69 -14.16
N PHE A 176 -5.57 0.44 -14.03
CA PHE A 176 -4.56 0.88 -14.99
C PHE A 176 -3.40 -0.13 -15.11
N THR A 177 -2.93 -0.66 -13.98
CA THR A 177 -1.91 -1.74 -13.96
C THR A 177 -2.39 -2.97 -14.72
N SER A 178 -3.62 -3.41 -14.46
CA SER A 178 -4.23 -4.57 -15.13
C SER A 178 -4.37 -4.36 -16.64
N ASP A 179 -4.73 -3.15 -17.07
CA ASP A 179 -4.87 -2.80 -18.49
C ASP A 179 -3.51 -2.75 -19.20
N ILE A 180 -2.48 -2.21 -18.55
CA ILE A 180 -1.11 -2.22 -19.08
C ILE A 180 -0.59 -3.67 -19.22
N MET A 181 -0.82 -4.52 -18.22
CA MET A 181 -0.41 -5.93 -18.30
C MET A 181 -1.08 -6.67 -19.47
N LYS A 182 -2.37 -6.46 -19.66
CA LYS A 182 -3.14 -7.04 -20.79
C LYS A 182 -2.63 -6.49 -22.14
N LYS A 183 -2.43 -5.18 -22.23
CA LYS A 183 -1.95 -4.51 -23.46
C LYS A 183 -0.64 -5.11 -23.99
N TYR A 184 0.27 -5.43 -23.08
CA TYR A 184 1.60 -5.94 -23.44
C TYR A 184 1.73 -7.46 -23.32
N ASP A 185 0.61 -8.16 -23.05
CA ASP A 185 0.60 -9.60 -22.81
C ASP A 185 1.68 -10.05 -21.81
N LEU A 186 1.76 -9.33 -20.68
CA LEU A 186 2.75 -9.62 -19.66
C LEU A 186 2.35 -10.86 -18.87
N PRO A 187 3.28 -11.79 -18.60
CA PRO A 187 3.01 -12.92 -17.74
C PRO A 187 2.72 -12.43 -16.30
N THR A 188 1.61 -12.89 -15.73
CA THR A 188 1.11 -12.44 -14.43
C THR A 188 0.73 -13.60 -13.52
N GLU A 189 0.78 -13.36 -12.22
CA GLU A 189 0.20 -14.22 -11.19
C GLU A 189 -1.05 -13.56 -10.60
N GLU A 190 -2.20 -14.25 -10.67
CA GLU A 190 -3.44 -13.79 -10.06
C GLU A 190 -3.32 -13.74 -8.54
N LYS A 191 -3.82 -12.67 -7.93
CA LYS A 191 -3.85 -12.52 -6.47
C LYS A 191 -5.28 -12.58 -5.94
N PRO A 192 -5.51 -13.22 -4.78
CA PRO A 192 -6.84 -13.30 -4.20
C PRO A 192 -7.29 -11.94 -3.66
N ALA A 193 -8.58 -11.61 -3.82
CA ALA A 193 -9.16 -10.49 -3.11
C ALA A 193 -9.33 -10.83 -1.63
N GLN A 194 -9.11 -9.85 -0.77
CA GLN A 194 -9.36 -9.95 0.66
C GLN A 194 -10.51 -9.02 1.03
N ILE A 195 -11.57 -9.59 1.56
CA ILE A 195 -12.80 -8.87 1.89
C ILE A 195 -13.27 -9.22 3.28
N GLY A 196 -13.86 -8.27 3.97
CA GLY A 196 -14.39 -8.48 5.30
C GLY A 196 -14.99 -7.21 5.91
N VAL A 197 -14.67 -7.00 7.17
CA VAL A 197 -15.23 -5.92 7.98
C VAL A 197 -14.13 -5.22 8.78
N ARG A 198 -14.35 -3.95 9.11
CA ARG A 198 -13.56 -3.22 10.09
C ARG A 198 -14.19 -3.39 11.46
N PHE A 199 -13.55 -4.13 12.34
CA PHE A 199 -13.96 -4.36 13.71
C PHE A 199 -13.46 -3.22 14.61
N GLU A 200 -14.29 -2.79 15.55
CA GLU A 200 -13.97 -1.77 16.55
C GLU A 200 -14.50 -2.13 17.92
N ALA A 201 -13.73 -1.91 18.98
CA ALA A 201 -14.16 -2.04 20.35
C ALA A 201 -13.28 -1.19 21.31
N PRO A 202 -13.72 -0.94 22.56
CA PRO A 202 -12.87 -0.32 23.58
C PRO A 202 -11.58 -1.10 23.80
N GLN A 203 -10.46 -0.39 23.81
CA GLN A 203 -9.11 -0.95 23.95
C GLN A 203 -8.94 -1.84 25.19
N LYS A 204 -9.62 -1.51 26.29
CA LYS A 204 -9.57 -2.27 27.55
C LYS A 204 -9.80 -3.79 27.37
N HIS A 205 -10.56 -4.18 26.33
CA HIS A 205 -10.84 -5.60 26.06
C HIS A 205 -9.61 -6.34 25.50
N PHE A 206 -8.74 -5.62 24.81
CA PHE A 206 -7.53 -6.14 24.15
C PHE A 206 -6.24 -5.76 24.88
N GLN A 207 -6.32 -5.03 26.01
CA GLN A 207 -5.16 -4.44 26.68
C GLN A 207 -4.05 -5.46 26.90
N LYS A 208 -4.39 -6.65 27.38
CA LYS A 208 -3.42 -7.73 27.63
C LYS A 208 -2.61 -8.13 26.39
N LEU A 209 -3.20 -8.05 25.19
CA LEU A 209 -2.50 -8.34 23.93
C LEU A 209 -1.75 -7.12 23.41
N ILE A 210 -2.32 -5.94 23.61
CA ILE A 210 -1.70 -4.66 23.19
C ILE A 210 -0.44 -4.37 24.01
N ASP A 211 -0.41 -4.73 25.27
CA ASP A 211 0.79 -4.61 26.14
C ASP A 211 1.94 -5.51 25.65
N ILE A 212 1.61 -6.60 24.96
CA ILE A 212 2.60 -7.51 24.39
C ILE A 212 3.11 -7.02 23.04
N ALA A 213 2.21 -6.53 22.17
CA ALA A 213 2.57 -6.08 20.84
C ALA A 213 1.62 -4.97 20.36
N TYR A 214 2.19 -3.90 19.76
CA TYR A 214 1.41 -2.80 19.20
C TYR A 214 0.51 -3.25 18.04
N ASP A 215 1.02 -4.06 17.12
CA ASP A 215 0.24 -4.68 16.03
C ASP A 215 0.38 -6.20 16.09
N PHE A 216 -0.70 -6.89 15.85
CA PHE A 216 -0.77 -8.34 15.89
C PHE A 216 -1.67 -8.86 14.76
N LYS A 217 -1.44 -10.11 14.36
CA LYS A 217 -2.30 -10.80 13.39
C LYS A 217 -2.85 -12.06 14.05
N LEU A 218 -4.13 -12.02 14.40
CA LEU A 218 -4.90 -13.22 14.73
C LEU A 218 -5.30 -13.87 13.41
N TYR A 219 -5.12 -15.16 13.27
CA TYR A 219 -5.51 -15.84 12.04
C TYR A 219 -6.16 -17.19 12.28
N ARG A 220 -7.08 -17.53 11.36
CA ARG A 220 -7.69 -18.86 11.24
C ARG A 220 -7.57 -19.32 9.79
N LYS A 221 -7.35 -20.61 9.62
CA LYS A 221 -7.34 -21.23 8.29
C LYS A 221 -8.23 -22.47 8.33
N ASP A 222 -9.07 -22.59 7.30
CA ASP A 222 -9.70 -23.83 6.95
C ASP A 222 -9.41 -24.16 5.47
N ASP A 223 -10.05 -25.19 4.93
CA ASP A 223 -9.78 -25.65 3.58
C ASP A 223 -10.16 -24.62 2.50
N LYS A 224 -11.16 -23.81 2.76
CA LYS A 224 -11.74 -22.85 1.78
C LYS A 224 -11.39 -21.40 2.07
N VAL A 225 -11.30 -21.02 3.34
CA VAL A 225 -11.18 -19.61 3.76
C VAL A 225 -10.03 -19.45 4.72
N SER A 226 -9.22 -18.43 4.47
CA SER A 226 -8.24 -17.94 5.44
C SER A 226 -8.73 -16.60 5.97
N LEU A 227 -8.83 -16.45 7.29
CA LEU A 227 -9.15 -15.19 7.94
C LEU A 227 -7.97 -14.68 8.73
N ARG A 228 -7.83 -13.38 8.76
CA ARG A 228 -6.84 -12.73 9.62
C ARG A 228 -7.30 -11.36 10.09
N SER A 229 -6.85 -10.94 11.28
CA SER A 229 -6.88 -9.53 11.62
C SER A 229 -5.88 -8.75 10.76
N PHE A 230 -6.22 -7.51 10.43
CA PHE A 230 -5.42 -6.67 9.56
C PHE A 230 -5.34 -5.24 10.11
N CYS A 231 -4.13 -4.65 10.11
CA CYS A 231 -3.91 -3.25 10.47
C CYS A 231 -4.57 -2.86 11.80
N THR A 232 -4.04 -3.35 12.91
CA THR A 232 -4.51 -3.01 14.25
C THR A 232 -4.09 -1.59 14.62
N ASN A 233 -5.04 -0.79 15.10
CA ASN A 233 -4.83 0.57 15.57
C ASN A 233 -5.30 0.67 17.02
N ASN A 234 -4.54 1.35 17.86
CA ASN A 234 -4.77 1.42 19.29
C ASN A 234 -4.64 2.86 19.82
N ASN A 235 -5.14 3.11 21.02
CA ASN A 235 -5.07 4.37 21.78
C ASN A 235 -5.87 5.51 21.16
N ALA A 236 -5.37 6.14 20.12
CA ALA A 236 -6.04 7.15 19.32
C ALA A 236 -6.46 6.54 17.98
N ALA A 237 -7.29 5.50 18.04
CA ALA A 237 -7.67 4.67 16.92
C ALA A 237 -9.00 5.14 16.31
N TYR A 238 -8.98 5.45 15.03
CA TYR A 238 -10.13 5.95 14.26
C TYR A 238 -10.41 5.02 13.07
N VAL A 239 -11.69 4.98 12.69
CA VAL A 239 -12.13 4.35 11.44
C VAL A 239 -12.36 5.45 10.42
N ALA A 240 -11.92 5.26 9.19
CA ALA A 240 -12.13 6.20 8.10
C ALA A 240 -12.62 5.50 6.84
N VAL A 241 -13.24 6.25 5.94
CA VAL A 241 -13.68 5.79 4.62
C VAL A 241 -12.59 6.09 3.61
N GLU A 242 -12.27 5.09 2.80
CA GLU A 242 -11.44 5.22 1.60
C GLU A 242 -12.30 4.95 0.37
N GLU A 243 -12.14 5.71 -0.69
CA GLU A 243 -12.78 5.42 -1.97
C GLU A 243 -11.77 4.88 -2.98
N THR A 244 -12.16 3.83 -3.67
CA THR A 244 -11.39 3.25 -4.76
C THR A 244 -12.36 2.77 -5.84
N TYR A 245 -12.24 3.29 -7.05
CA TYR A 245 -13.10 2.92 -8.20
C TYR A 245 -14.60 3.12 -7.96
N GLY A 246 -14.97 4.21 -7.29
CA GLY A 246 -16.37 4.49 -6.92
C GLY A 246 -16.92 3.58 -5.82
N ASN A 247 -16.08 2.79 -5.17
CA ASN A 247 -16.45 1.95 -4.05
C ASN A 247 -15.79 2.43 -2.77
N HIS A 248 -16.57 2.51 -1.70
CA HIS A 248 -16.07 2.85 -0.39
C HIS A 248 -15.59 1.60 0.37
N SER A 249 -14.58 1.77 1.18
CA SER A 249 -14.04 0.74 2.06
C SER A 249 -13.64 1.39 3.37
N TYR A 250 -13.85 0.71 4.48
CA TYR A 250 -13.40 1.20 5.77
C TYR A 250 -11.95 0.81 6.02
N ASN A 251 -11.19 1.71 6.61
CA ASN A 251 -9.82 1.48 7.04
C ASN A 251 -9.58 2.07 8.43
N GLY A 252 -8.45 1.79 9.05
CA GLY A 252 -8.10 2.31 10.35
C GLY A 252 -6.91 3.24 10.31
N HIS A 253 -6.96 4.22 11.19
CA HIS A 253 -5.92 5.20 11.45
C HIS A 253 -5.60 5.26 12.93
N ALA A 254 -4.38 5.62 13.27
CA ALA A 254 -4.00 5.92 14.63
C ALA A 254 -3.12 7.18 14.65
N LYS A 255 -3.46 8.10 15.56
CA LYS A 255 -2.64 9.28 15.83
C LYS A 255 -1.67 9.00 16.95
N LYS A 256 -0.57 9.72 16.96
CA LYS A 256 0.50 9.61 17.98
C LYS A 256 0.30 10.61 19.13
N ASP A 257 -0.26 11.78 18.82
CA ASP A 257 -0.52 12.81 19.80
C ASP A 257 -1.58 12.37 20.82
N GLU A 258 -1.24 12.41 22.09
CA GLU A 258 -2.11 12.04 23.22
C GLU A 258 -3.41 12.86 23.29
N ALA A 259 -3.44 14.05 22.71
CA ALA A 259 -4.66 14.87 22.63
C ALA A 259 -5.82 14.17 21.88
N PHE A 260 -5.48 13.22 20.98
CA PHE A 260 -6.46 12.47 20.20
C PHE A 260 -6.84 11.12 20.81
N ARG A 261 -6.38 10.81 22.01
CA ARG A 261 -6.62 9.54 22.68
C ARG A 261 -8.11 9.31 22.91
N ASN A 262 -8.63 8.21 22.33
CA ASN A 262 -10.02 7.81 22.47
C ASN A 262 -10.20 6.45 23.16
N ASN A 263 -9.09 5.78 23.52
CA ASN A 263 -9.06 4.46 24.13
C ASN A 263 -9.84 3.38 23.35
N MET A 264 -9.83 3.51 22.04
CA MET A 264 -10.40 2.54 21.12
C MET A 264 -9.32 1.68 20.48
N THR A 265 -9.74 0.52 20.00
CA THR A 265 -8.97 -0.39 19.17
C THR A 265 -9.82 -0.77 17.98
N ASN A 266 -9.24 -0.72 16.79
CA ASN A 266 -9.89 -1.25 15.60
C ASN A 266 -8.91 -2.06 14.74
N PHE A 267 -9.42 -3.02 13.98
CA PHE A 267 -8.68 -3.81 13.01
C PHE A 267 -9.62 -4.43 11.98
N GLY A 268 -9.14 -4.65 10.76
CA GLY A 268 -9.88 -5.42 9.77
C GLY A 268 -9.98 -6.89 10.16
N ILE A 269 -11.11 -7.54 9.89
CA ILE A 269 -11.23 -9.00 9.85
C ILE A 269 -11.44 -9.35 8.38
N LEU A 270 -10.38 -9.81 7.72
CA LEU A 270 -10.36 -10.04 6.29
C LEU A 270 -10.33 -11.53 5.97
N MET A 271 -11.18 -11.91 5.03
CA MET A 271 -11.22 -13.25 4.43
C MET A 271 -10.50 -13.26 3.10
N GLU A 272 -9.71 -14.28 2.88
CA GLU A 272 -9.20 -14.69 1.59
C GLU A 272 -9.85 -16.02 1.23
N ILE A 273 -10.60 -16.05 0.13
CA ILE A 273 -11.43 -17.19 -0.28
C ILE A 273 -10.75 -17.86 -1.48
N LYS A 274 -10.42 -19.14 -1.33
CA LYS A 274 -9.77 -19.91 -2.39
C LYS A 274 -10.77 -20.30 -3.48
N GLY A 275 -10.29 -20.32 -4.72
CA GLY A 275 -11.05 -20.82 -5.88
C GLY A 275 -12.09 -19.84 -6.43
N ILE A 276 -12.12 -18.61 -5.96
CA ILE A 276 -12.93 -17.56 -6.60
C ILE A 276 -12.29 -17.23 -7.94
N LYS A 277 -13.08 -17.35 -8.99
CA LYS A 277 -12.71 -16.84 -10.31
C LYS A 277 -12.91 -15.34 -10.35
N GLU A 278 -12.00 -14.61 -11.01
CA GLU A 278 -12.04 -13.15 -11.09
C GLU A 278 -12.24 -12.47 -9.71
N PRO A 279 -11.33 -12.69 -8.74
CA PRO A 279 -11.55 -12.30 -7.34
C PRO A 279 -11.77 -10.80 -7.17
N PHE A 280 -11.17 -9.98 -8.01
CA PHE A 280 -11.36 -8.54 -8.03
C PHE A 280 -12.80 -8.15 -8.40
N LYS A 281 -13.34 -8.74 -9.47
CA LYS A 281 -14.71 -8.50 -9.93
C LYS A 281 -15.73 -8.97 -8.90
N TRP A 282 -15.53 -10.18 -8.36
CA TRP A 282 -16.36 -10.73 -7.30
C TRP A 282 -16.42 -9.82 -6.07
N ALA A 283 -15.26 -9.32 -5.62
CA ALA A 283 -15.20 -8.42 -4.47
C ALA A 283 -15.93 -7.09 -4.74
N ARG A 284 -15.80 -6.51 -5.94
CA ARG A 284 -16.53 -5.29 -6.35
C ARG A 284 -18.03 -5.51 -6.37
N GLU A 285 -18.51 -6.64 -6.91
CA GLU A 285 -19.94 -6.98 -6.92
C GLU A 285 -20.51 -7.10 -5.51
N LEU A 286 -19.75 -7.69 -4.57
CA LEU A 286 -20.13 -7.77 -3.17
C LEU A 286 -20.21 -6.38 -2.53
N VAL A 287 -19.20 -5.54 -2.73
CA VAL A 287 -19.18 -4.16 -2.23
C VAL A 287 -20.37 -3.38 -2.76
N ASN A 288 -20.66 -3.46 -4.05
CA ASN A 288 -21.80 -2.79 -4.67
C ASN A 288 -23.17 -3.23 -4.04
N LYS A 289 -23.30 -4.49 -3.64
CA LYS A 289 -24.51 -4.96 -2.94
C LYS A 289 -24.63 -4.31 -1.56
N VAL A 290 -23.54 -4.23 -0.80
CA VAL A 290 -23.51 -3.58 0.52
C VAL A 290 -23.80 -2.10 0.41
N GLN A 291 -23.28 -1.44 -0.62
CA GLN A 291 -23.32 0.02 -0.79
C GLN A 291 -24.51 0.53 -1.63
N LYS A 292 -25.45 -0.32 -1.97
CA LYS A 292 -26.56 0.04 -2.87
C LYS A 292 -27.32 1.32 -2.46
N ASN A 293 -27.41 1.60 -1.16
CA ASN A 293 -28.16 2.74 -0.62
C ASN A 293 -27.36 3.55 0.42
N SER A 294 -26.07 3.30 0.57
CA SER A 294 -25.24 3.99 1.58
C SER A 294 -23.76 3.88 1.22
N THR A 295 -22.94 4.76 1.81
CA THR A 295 -21.46 4.68 1.72
C THR A 295 -20.94 3.37 2.31
N GLY A 296 -21.60 2.85 3.33
CA GLY A 296 -21.33 1.59 3.99
C GLY A 296 -22.22 1.40 5.21
N LEU A 297 -22.08 0.26 5.87
CA LEU A 297 -22.96 -0.13 6.96
C LEU A 297 -22.19 -0.23 8.27
N PHE A 298 -22.85 0.12 9.37
CA PHE A 298 -22.38 -0.13 10.72
C PHE A 298 -23.36 -1.01 11.47
N TYR A 299 -22.85 -2.07 12.09
CA TYR A 299 -23.62 -2.92 13.00
C TYR A 299 -22.92 -3.06 14.35
N SER A 300 -23.70 -2.96 15.40
CA SER A 300 -23.25 -3.28 16.75
C SER A 300 -24.44 -3.74 17.60
N PRO A 301 -24.24 -4.70 18.50
CA PRO A 301 -25.28 -5.05 19.49
C PRO A 301 -25.63 -3.91 20.44
N THR A 302 -24.67 -3.06 20.79
CA THR A 302 -24.82 -2.08 21.89
C THR A 302 -24.29 -0.68 21.61
N ARG A 303 -23.56 -0.47 20.51
CA ARG A 303 -22.83 0.77 20.24
C ARG A 303 -23.46 1.59 19.12
N GLU A 304 -23.18 2.90 19.12
CA GLU A 304 -23.33 3.77 17.97
C GLU A 304 -22.02 3.78 17.15
N PRO A 305 -22.09 4.13 15.85
CA PRO A 305 -20.90 4.38 15.07
C PRO A 305 -20.04 5.41 15.78
N SER A 306 -18.71 5.23 15.77
CA SER A 306 -17.81 6.25 16.29
C SER A 306 -18.03 7.53 15.53
N THR A 307 -18.35 8.61 16.24
CA THR A 307 -18.42 9.94 15.66
C THR A 307 -17.00 10.45 15.55
N THR A 308 -16.64 10.98 14.39
CA THR A 308 -15.35 11.59 14.21
C THR A 308 -15.22 12.86 15.04
N SER A 309 -14.20 12.94 15.83
CA SER A 309 -13.62 14.23 16.16
C SER A 309 -12.70 14.63 15.02
N GLU A 310 -12.86 15.82 14.46
CA GLU A 310 -11.90 16.46 13.55
C GLU A 310 -11.82 15.91 12.10
N GLY A 311 -12.97 15.81 11.41
CA GLY A 311 -12.97 15.71 9.95
C GLY A 311 -12.67 14.33 9.34
N ILE A 312 -12.48 13.30 10.15
CA ILE A 312 -12.46 11.91 9.64
C ILE A 312 -13.90 11.47 9.45
N ASP A 313 -14.37 11.39 8.22
CA ASP A 313 -15.72 10.96 7.95
C ASP A 313 -15.85 9.44 8.08
N VAL A 314 -16.81 9.01 8.93
CA VAL A 314 -17.17 7.60 9.13
C VAL A 314 -18.58 7.36 8.59
N SER A 315 -18.99 8.07 7.55
CA SER A 315 -20.36 7.96 7.04
C SER A 315 -20.79 6.50 6.84
N ALA A 316 -21.39 5.94 7.87
CA ALA A 316 -21.89 4.57 7.89
C ALA A 316 -23.35 4.57 8.32
N THR A 317 -24.20 3.88 7.58
CA THR A 317 -25.59 3.68 7.97
C THR A 317 -25.67 2.60 9.05
N LYS A 318 -26.17 2.95 10.23
CA LYS A 318 -26.44 1.97 11.28
C LYS A 318 -27.56 1.03 10.85
N ILE A 319 -27.35 -0.26 11.04
CA ILE A 319 -28.32 -1.33 10.77
C ILE A 319 -28.63 -2.10 12.04
N ASP A 320 -29.89 -2.54 12.18
CA ASP A 320 -30.38 -3.26 13.36
C ASP A 320 -30.09 -4.78 13.27
N ASN A 321 -29.85 -5.30 12.08
CA ASN A 321 -29.52 -6.71 11.86
C ASN A 321 -28.51 -6.86 10.72
N LEU A 322 -27.99 -8.05 10.57
CA LEU A 322 -26.94 -8.40 9.59
C LEU A 322 -27.47 -9.03 8.29
N ASP A 323 -28.78 -9.03 8.05
CA ASP A 323 -29.34 -9.79 6.92
C ASP A 323 -28.78 -9.32 5.57
N VAL A 324 -28.72 -8.01 5.35
CA VAL A 324 -28.12 -7.42 4.13
C VAL A 324 -26.66 -7.83 3.96
N VAL A 325 -25.90 -7.85 5.06
CA VAL A 325 -24.49 -8.21 5.05
C VAL A 325 -24.34 -9.70 4.75
N LYS A 326 -25.13 -10.56 5.39
CA LYS A 326 -25.12 -12.02 5.18
C LYS A 326 -25.50 -12.38 3.73
N GLU A 327 -26.50 -11.71 3.18
CA GLU A 327 -26.90 -11.87 1.79
C GLU A 327 -25.76 -11.45 0.83
N ALA A 328 -25.15 -10.28 1.05
CA ALA A 328 -24.08 -9.79 0.21
C ALA A 328 -22.87 -10.73 0.23
N PHE A 329 -22.49 -11.24 1.39
CA PHE A 329 -21.36 -12.16 1.57
C PHE A 329 -21.67 -13.63 1.17
N GLN A 330 -22.87 -13.94 0.72
CA GLN A 330 -23.23 -15.25 0.14
C GLN A 330 -22.85 -16.46 1.02
N GLY A 331 -23.09 -16.35 2.32
CA GLY A 331 -22.78 -17.41 3.29
C GLY A 331 -21.35 -17.36 3.87
N TYR A 332 -20.43 -16.65 3.24
CA TYR A 332 -19.07 -16.47 3.79
C TYR A 332 -19.04 -15.61 5.06
N TYR A 333 -20.10 -14.83 5.34
CA TYR A 333 -20.16 -14.05 6.56
C TYR A 333 -20.08 -14.90 7.83
N SER A 334 -20.53 -16.14 7.82
CA SER A 334 -20.44 -17.07 8.96
C SER A 334 -19.00 -17.23 9.47
N TYR A 335 -18.01 -17.17 8.61
CA TYR A 335 -16.60 -17.23 9.02
C TYR A 335 -16.18 -16.00 9.84
N ILE A 336 -16.73 -14.82 9.54
CA ILE A 336 -16.50 -13.60 10.34
C ILE A 336 -17.21 -13.71 11.69
N GLU A 337 -18.47 -14.21 11.72
CA GLU A 337 -19.18 -14.49 12.96
C GLU A 337 -18.43 -15.43 13.88
N ASP A 338 -17.91 -16.53 13.34
CA ASP A 338 -17.10 -17.49 14.08
C ASP A 338 -15.80 -16.87 14.60
N PHE A 339 -15.16 -16.01 13.82
CA PHE A 339 -13.95 -15.29 14.25
C PHE A 339 -14.28 -14.38 15.44
N ILE A 340 -15.38 -13.61 15.37
CA ILE A 340 -15.84 -12.73 16.47
C ILE A 340 -16.22 -13.57 17.70
N ASN A 341 -16.88 -14.71 17.53
CA ASN A 341 -17.22 -15.62 18.63
C ASN A 341 -16.00 -16.20 19.31
N ASP A 342 -14.97 -16.54 18.56
CA ASP A 342 -13.68 -17.00 19.14
C ASP A 342 -12.95 -15.85 19.84
N MET A 343 -13.03 -14.61 19.32
CA MET A 343 -12.52 -13.44 20.05
C MET A 343 -13.21 -13.26 21.41
N LYS A 344 -14.53 -13.47 21.49
CA LYS A 344 -15.25 -13.42 22.78
C LYS A 344 -14.79 -14.48 23.78
N LYS A 345 -14.34 -15.63 23.31
CA LYS A 345 -13.76 -16.69 24.18
C LYS A 345 -12.37 -16.29 24.70
N VAL A 346 -11.54 -15.69 23.84
CA VAL A 346 -10.19 -15.22 24.19
C VAL A 346 -10.24 -13.95 25.05
N PHE A 347 -11.18 -13.06 24.76
CA PHE A 347 -11.37 -11.78 25.44
C PHE A 347 -12.77 -11.71 26.10
N PRO A 348 -13.00 -12.38 27.25
CA PRO A 348 -14.34 -12.55 27.81
C PRO A 348 -15.03 -11.24 28.21
N THR A 349 -14.28 -10.17 28.41
CA THR A 349 -14.83 -8.84 28.71
C THR A 349 -15.47 -8.17 27.49
N LEU A 350 -15.17 -8.63 26.27
CA LEU A 350 -15.68 -8.07 25.03
C LEU A 350 -17.20 -8.17 24.93
N LYS A 351 -17.77 -9.34 25.26
CA LYS A 351 -19.24 -9.60 25.20
C LYS A 351 -19.88 -9.00 23.94
N ASP A 352 -20.73 -8.00 24.11
CA ASP A 352 -21.44 -7.28 23.04
C ASP A 352 -20.95 -5.84 22.87
N ASP A 353 -19.87 -5.43 23.54
CA ASP A 353 -19.26 -4.10 23.48
C ASP A 353 -18.29 -3.97 22.27
N TRP A 354 -18.83 -4.15 21.07
CA TRP A 354 -18.09 -4.08 19.81
C TRP A 354 -19.00 -3.63 18.66
N GLY A 355 -18.39 -3.21 17.57
CA GLY A 355 -19.07 -2.88 16.30
C GLY A 355 -18.25 -3.29 15.10
N ILE A 356 -18.91 -3.36 13.95
CA ILE A 356 -18.28 -3.59 12.66
C ILE A 356 -18.75 -2.59 11.62
N TYR A 357 -17.83 -2.10 10.84
CA TYR A 357 -18.08 -1.33 9.62
C TYR A 357 -17.90 -2.24 8.40
N VAL A 358 -18.79 -2.16 7.44
CA VAL A 358 -18.85 -3.05 6.27
C VAL A 358 -19.00 -2.22 4.99
N PRO A 359 -18.17 -2.45 3.97
CA PRO A 359 -17.11 -3.45 3.84
C PRO A 359 -15.72 -2.93 4.21
N GLU A 360 -14.79 -3.83 4.49
CA GLU A 360 -13.36 -3.56 4.30
C GLU A 360 -12.83 -4.46 3.19
N VAL A 361 -12.12 -3.88 2.21
CA VAL A 361 -11.64 -4.60 1.04
C VAL A 361 -10.18 -4.26 0.76
N LYS A 362 -9.40 -5.29 0.46
CA LYS A 362 -8.04 -5.16 -0.07
C LYS A 362 -7.98 -5.79 -1.46
N TYR A 363 -8.01 -4.95 -2.47
CA TYR A 363 -7.76 -5.35 -3.85
C TYR A 363 -6.27 -5.48 -4.09
N LEU A 364 -5.87 -6.44 -4.92
CA LEU A 364 -4.52 -6.59 -5.44
C LEU A 364 -4.61 -6.71 -6.96
N ALA A 365 -3.75 -5.99 -7.68
CA ALA A 365 -3.58 -6.21 -9.10
C ALA A 365 -2.99 -7.62 -9.34
N PRO A 366 -3.21 -8.23 -10.51
CA PRO A 366 -2.38 -9.33 -10.95
C PRO A 366 -0.91 -8.91 -10.88
N GLU A 367 -0.06 -9.75 -10.34
CA GLU A 367 1.37 -9.44 -10.15
C GLU A 367 2.15 -9.79 -11.40
N PRO A 368 2.86 -8.85 -12.05
CA PRO A 368 3.72 -9.18 -13.17
C PRO A 368 4.91 -10.02 -12.73
N LEU A 369 5.37 -10.92 -13.59
CA LEU A 369 6.64 -11.60 -13.39
C LEU A 369 7.78 -10.64 -13.72
N VAL A 370 8.63 -10.41 -12.73
CA VAL A 370 9.77 -9.47 -12.82
C VAL A 370 11.09 -10.17 -12.55
N ASN A 371 12.19 -9.55 -12.97
CA ASN A 371 13.52 -9.92 -12.54
C ASN A 371 13.68 -9.60 -11.04
N TYR A 372 14.20 -10.53 -10.28
CA TYR A 372 14.27 -10.38 -8.82
C TYR A 372 15.34 -9.39 -8.35
N GLU A 373 16.34 -9.15 -9.17
CA GLU A 373 17.46 -8.27 -8.81
C GLU A 373 17.07 -6.79 -8.80
N ASP A 374 16.24 -6.36 -9.78
CA ASP A 374 15.93 -4.95 -10.02
C ASP A 374 14.44 -4.66 -10.23
N LEU A 375 13.58 -5.66 -10.12
CA LEU A 375 12.13 -5.59 -10.33
C LEU A 375 11.73 -5.11 -11.74
N SER A 376 12.61 -5.28 -12.73
CA SER A 376 12.33 -4.95 -14.12
C SER A 376 11.53 -6.04 -14.83
N LEU A 377 10.81 -5.67 -15.88
CA LEU A 377 10.16 -6.62 -16.77
C LEU A 377 11.21 -7.30 -17.66
N THR A 378 11.13 -8.64 -17.81
CA THR A 378 12.06 -9.38 -18.67
C THR A 378 12.03 -8.88 -20.13
N LYS A 379 10.85 -8.51 -20.65
CA LYS A 379 10.70 -8.00 -22.02
C LYS A 379 11.10 -6.52 -22.16
N TYR A 380 10.99 -5.75 -21.08
CA TYR A 380 11.26 -4.32 -21.04
C TYR A 380 12.17 -4.00 -19.84
N PRO A 381 13.50 -4.23 -19.95
CA PRO A 381 14.41 -4.15 -18.81
C PRO A 381 14.59 -2.74 -18.23
N ASN A 382 14.12 -1.72 -18.92
CA ASN A 382 14.07 -0.33 -18.46
C ASN A 382 12.74 0.04 -17.79
N VAL A 383 11.84 -0.94 -17.54
CA VAL A 383 10.56 -0.73 -16.86
C VAL A 383 10.53 -1.58 -15.59
N HIS A 384 10.50 -0.92 -14.44
CA HIS A 384 10.53 -1.52 -13.10
C HIS A 384 9.18 -1.35 -12.42
N PHE A 385 8.65 -2.41 -11.80
CA PHE A 385 7.40 -2.37 -11.05
C PHE A 385 7.67 -2.33 -9.55
N VAL A 386 7.02 -1.42 -8.83
CA VAL A 386 7.23 -1.23 -7.39
C VAL A 386 5.91 -1.05 -6.62
N GLY A 387 5.95 -1.33 -5.32
CA GLY A 387 4.81 -1.10 -4.43
C GLY A 387 3.59 -1.96 -4.77
N ASP A 388 2.41 -1.37 -4.70
CA ASP A 388 1.15 -2.08 -4.97
C ASP A 388 1.05 -2.66 -6.40
N ALA A 389 1.72 -2.07 -7.38
CA ALA A 389 1.80 -2.59 -8.73
C ALA A 389 2.56 -3.94 -8.79
N LEU A 390 3.32 -4.27 -7.76
CA LEU A 390 3.99 -5.56 -7.54
C LEU A 390 3.49 -6.21 -6.23
N SER A 391 2.20 -6.06 -5.94
CA SER A 391 1.50 -6.67 -4.79
C SER A 391 2.11 -6.39 -3.42
N ALA A 392 3.00 -5.39 -3.28
CA ALA A 392 3.53 -4.98 -1.99
C ALA A 392 2.48 -4.20 -1.20
N ARG A 393 2.38 -4.49 0.08
CA ARG A 393 1.47 -3.84 1.03
C ARG A 393 2.23 -3.28 2.22
N GLY A 394 1.91 -2.03 2.56
CA GLY A 394 2.54 -1.33 3.67
C GLY A 394 3.78 -0.55 3.25
N ILE A 395 4.04 0.52 3.98
CA ILE A 395 5.05 1.52 3.67
C ILE A 395 6.45 0.89 3.59
N SER A 396 6.80 -0.01 4.52
CA SER A 396 8.13 -0.62 4.58
C SER A 396 8.49 -1.40 3.32
N VAL A 397 7.59 -2.30 2.86
CA VAL A 397 7.86 -3.14 1.69
C VAL A 397 7.78 -2.34 0.40
N SER A 398 6.76 -1.45 0.27
CA SER A 398 6.65 -0.61 -0.91
C SER A 398 7.84 0.36 -1.05
N GLY A 399 8.29 0.95 0.05
CA GLY A 399 9.48 1.79 0.08
C GLY A 399 10.76 1.00 -0.23
N ALA A 400 10.87 -0.22 0.31
CA ALA A 400 12.01 -1.09 0.04
C ALA A 400 12.12 -1.53 -1.43
N HIS A 401 10.98 -1.72 -2.14
CA HIS A 401 11.00 -1.93 -3.59
C HIS A 401 11.63 -0.73 -4.32
N GLY A 402 11.22 0.49 -3.96
CA GLY A 402 11.78 1.70 -4.55
C GLY A 402 13.28 1.86 -4.23
N THR A 403 13.69 1.56 -3.01
CA THR A 403 15.10 1.58 -2.59
C THR A 403 15.94 0.56 -3.37
N LEU A 404 15.42 -0.67 -3.53
CA LEU A 404 16.09 -1.73 -4.31
C LEU A 404 16.34 -1.28 -5.75
N VAL A 405 15.31 -0.78 -6.44
CA VAL A 405 15.44 -0.28 -7.82
C VAL A 405 16.46 0.86 -7.89
N ALA A 406 16.41 1.80 -6.94
CA ALA A 406 17.35 2.92 -6.91
C ALA A 406 18.80 2.46 -6.72
N GLU A 407 19.07 1.52 -5.80
CA GLU A 407 20.40 0.95 -5.60
C GLU A 407 20.93 0.29 -6.88
N GLN A 408 20.10 -0.48 -7.59
CA GLN A 408 20.50 -1.14 -8.83
C GLN A 408 20.79 -0.15 -9.95
N LEU A 409 19.94 0.86 -10.14
CA LEU A 409 20.16 1.90 -11.16
C LEU A 409 21.42 2.71 -10.90
N LEU A 410 21.73 3.03 -9.64
CA LEU A 410 22.95 3.72 -9.25
C LEU A 410 24.19 2.84 -9.50
N SER A 411 24.15 1.57 -9.12
CA SER A 411 25.23 0.62 -9.36
C SER A 411 25.52 0.45 -10.86
N MET A 412 24.49 0.39 -11.69
CA MET A 412 24.66 0.35 -13.16
C MET A 412 25.30 1.64 -13.70
N SER A 413 24.88 2.80 -13.20
CA SER A 413 25.44 4.09 -13.58
C SER A 413 26.94 4.19 -13.24
N ASP A 414 27.31 3.76 -12.03
CA ASP A 414 28.71 3.75 -11.58
C ASP A 414 29.56 2.82 -12.43
N ALA A 415 29.07 1.62 -12.76
CA ALA A 415 29.76 0.66 -13.63
C ALA A 415 29.94 1.21 -15.06
N ILE A 416 28.93 1.91 -15.60
CA ILE A 416 29.02 2.57 -16.92
C ILE A 416 30.06 3.70 -16.88
N ASN A 417 30.05 4.53 -15.85
CA ASN A 417 31.01 5.63 -15.71
C ASN A 417 32.45 5.11 -15.58
N GLU A 418 32.67 4.07 -14.78
CA GLU A 418 33.99 3.42 -14.64
C GLU A 418 34.45 2.85 -15.97
N PHE A 419 33.55 2.21 -16.74
CA PHE A 419 33.85 1.71 -18.07
C PHE A 419 34.27 2.83 -19.04
N LEU A 420 33.50 3.94 -19.06
CA LEU A 420 33.79 5.10 -19.94
C LEU A 420 35.11 5.75 -19.57
N GLU A 421 35.42 5.91 -18.29
CA GLU A 421 36.73 6.42 -17.85
C GLU A 421 37.90 5.52 -18.25
N HIS A 422 37.72 4.20 -18.25
CA HIS A 422 38.73 3.25 -18.72
C HIS A 422 38.89 3.28 -20.25
N ALA A 423 37.76 3.41 -20.97
CA ALA A 423 37.79 3.52 -22.44
C ALA A 423 38.51 4.78 -22.91
N ASP A 424 38.29 5.92 -22.25
CA ASP A 424 38.99 7.17 -22.55
C ASP A 424 40.52 7.10 -22.29
N LYS A 425 40.93 6.33 -21.27
CA LYS A 425 42.36 6.14 -20.95
C LYS A 425 43.09 5.20 -21.92
N GLN A 426 42.38 4.28 -22.58
CA GLN A 426 42.98 3.27 -23.46
C GLN A 426 42.97 3.65 -24.96
N GLY A 427 42.27 4.73 -25.36
CA GLY A 427 42.14 5.12 -26.77
C GLY A 427 41.14 4.25 -27.55
N PRO A 428 40.94 4.51 -28.86
CA PRO A 428 39.96 3.78 -29.64
C PRO A 428 40.34 2.28 -29.75
N TRP A 429 39.34 1.43 -29.47
CA TRP A 429 39.44 -0.03 -29.49
C TRP A 429 40.09 -0.56 -30.80
N SER A 430 41.10 -1.41 -30.67
CA SER A 430 41.67 -2.11 -31.81
C SER A 430 40.74 -3.25 -32.24
N LYS A 431 40.67 -3.57 -33.53
CA LYS A 431 39.79 -4.61 -34.08
C LYS A 431 40.11 -6.05 -33.60
N GLU A 432 41.10 -6.24 -32.74
CA GLU A 432 41.52 -7.54 -32.23
C GLU A 432 40.84 -7.94 -30.90
N ASP A 433 40.09 -7.02 -30.22
CA ASP A 433 39.43 -7.30 -28.95
C ASP A 433 37.98 -7.79 -29.12
N ASP A 434 37.81 -8.85 -29.92
CA ASP A 434 36.49 -9.47 -30.19
C ASP A 434 35.97 -10.35 -29.02
N LYS A 435 36.49 -10.19 -27.82
CA LYS A 435 36.03 -10.93 -26.63
C LYS A 435 34.87 -10.23 -25.94
N ILE A 436 33.87 -11.02 -25.61
CA ILE A 436 32.73 -10.58 -24.77
C ILE A 436 33.28 -10.19 -23.40
N HIS A 437 33.16 -8.93 -23.03
CA HIS A 437 33.52 -8.46 -21.70
C HIS A 437 32.29 -8.48 -20.80
N THR A 438 32.38 -9.17 -19.69
CA THR A 438 31.40 -9.16 -18.63
C THR A 438 31.89 -8.17 -17.57
N ILE A 439 31.13 -7.08 -17.33
CA ILE A 439 31.41 -6.12 -16.27
C ILE A 439 30.25 -6.22 -15.26
N GLY A 440 30.56 -6.53 -14.00
CA GLY A 440 29.55 -6.61 -12.93
C GLY A 440 28.41 -7.59 -13.18
N GLY A 441 28.63 -8.69 -13.94
CA GLY A 441 27.58 -9.67 -14.28
C GLY A 441 26.74 -9.32 -15.51
N LEU A 442 26.95 -8.17 -16.15
CA LEU A 442 26.24 -7.74 -17.37
C LEU A 442 27.01 -8.12 -18.63
N THR A 443 26.35 -8.81 -19.56
CA THR A 443 26.84 -9.09 -20.89
C THR A 443 26.27 -8.07 -21.89
N MET A 444 27.10 -7.16 -22.40
CA MET A 444 26.67 -6.14 -23.36
C MET A 444 26.74 -6.67 -24.81
N PRO A 445 25.63 -6.59 -25.59
CA PRO A 445 25.64 -6.94 -27.00
C PRO A 445 26.43 -5.93 -27.85
N LYS A 446 27.16 -6.41 -28.85
CA LYS A 446 28.01 -5.61 -29.79
C LYS A 446 27.28 -4.44 -30.48
N GLU A 447 25.96 -4.47 -30.59
CA GLU A 447 25.20 -3.48 -31.37
C GLU A 447 24.97 -2.13 -30.65
N ASN A 448 25.11 -2.06 -29.33
CA ASN A 448 24.82 -0.83 -28.57
C ASN A 448 26.03 0.11 -28.39
N THR A 449 27.27 -0.35 -28.64
CA THR A 449 28.46 0.50 -28.51
C THR A 449 28.58 1.56 -29.62
N ASN A 450 27.91 1.39 -30.76
CA ASN A 450 27.93 2.36 -31.86
C ASN A 450 26.93 3.52 -31.72
N LYS A 451 26.04 3.49 -30.74
CA LYS A 451 25.08 4.59 -30.48
C LYS A 451 25.55 5.59 -29.44
N LEU A 452 26.56 5.23 -28.64
CA LEU A 452 27.10 6.11 -27.58
C LEU A 452 28.11 7.16 -28.09
N ASN A 453 28.51 7.07 -29.36
CA ASN A 453 29.51 7.97 -29.99
C ASN A 453 28.89 8.94 -31.03
N LYS A 454 27.62 9.35 -30.86
CA LYS A 454 27.05 10.41 -31.68
C LYS A 454 26.41 11.49 -30.85
#